data_103d5c3603aa92c52cc3eb2ceb8d5517
#
_entry.id   103d5c3603aa92c52cc3eb2ceb8d5517
#
_cell.length_a   1.000
_cell.length_b   1.000
_cell.length_c   1.000
_cell.angle_alpha   90.00
_cell.angle_beta   90.00
_cell.angle_gamma   90.00
#
_symmetry.space_group_name_H-M   'P 1'
#
loop_
_entity.id
_entity.type
_entity.pdbx_description
1 polymer ?
#
loop_
_entity_poly.entity_id
_entity_poly.type
_entity_poly.pdbx_seq_one_letter_code
_entity_poly.pdbx_strand_id
1 'polypeptide(L)'
;MLLIVWHSRTGASRAMAEAAFEAAQGLAQIMPAAEALPEHLRAAQGYLFACPENLGSMSGPMKDLFDRCYYPLLGKLEGRPYATMIAAGSDGHGAQAQLDRIVTGWRLRRVAEPLIANLAAQTPEEILRAKQVPEQMLKSCRDLGAAMAQGIIQGIF
;
A
#
# COMPACT_ATOMS: atom_id res chain seq x y z
N MET A 1 15.49 -1.58 3.91
CA MET A 1 14.53 -0.53 4.32
C MET A 1 13.17 -0.79 3.67
N LEU A 2 12.08 -0.62 4.39
CA LEU A 2 10.70 -0.70 3.89
C LEU A 2 10.37 0.55 3.07
N LEU A 3 9.71 0.40 1.92
CA LEU A 3 9.14 1.51 1.16
C LEU A 3 7.61 1.46 1.26
N ILE A 4 7.03 2.52 1.78
CA ILE A 4 5.58 2.71 1.84
C ILE A 4 5.18 3.65 0.71
N VAL A 5 4.42 3.13 -0.26
CA VAL A 5 3.94 3.93 -1.39
C VAL A 5 2.43 4.07 -1.27
N TRP A 6 1.94 5.30 -1.35
CA TRP A 6 0.52 5.57 -1.16
C TRP A 6 -0.06 6.49 -2.21
N HIS A 7 -1.35 6.34 -2.44
CA HIS A 7 -2.22 7.33 -3.05
C HIS A 7 -3.49 7.45 -2.20
N SER A 8 -4.01 8.64 -2.08
CA SER A 8 -5.26 8.89 -1.36
C SER A 8 -6.07 9.97 -2.07
N ARG A 9 -7.38 9.76 -2.17
CA ARG A 9 -8.30 10.73 -2.73
C ARG A 9 -8.96 11.59 -1.66
N THR A 10 -9.34 10.97 -0.54
CA THR A 10 -10.13 11.61 0.52
C THR A 10 -9.50 11.48 1.90
N GLY A 11 -8.23 11.09 1.97
CA GLY A 11 -7.41 11.07 3.17
C GLY A 11 -7.26 9.72 3.85
N ALA A 12 -8.11 8.73 3.59
CA ALA A 12 -8.05 7.46 4.31
C ALA A 12 -6.76 6.68 4.08
N SER A 13 -6.40 6.40 2.84
CA SER A 13 -5.18 5.63 2.53
C SER A 13 -3.91 6.36 2.98
N ARG A 14 -3.92 7.70 2.95
CA ARG A 14 -2.83 8.50 3.48
C ARG A 14 -2.68 8.31 4.98
N ALA A 15 -3.78 8.42 5.75
CA ALA A 15 -3.75 8.22 7.19
C ALA A 15 -3.27 6.81 7.57
N MET A 16 -3.68 5.79 6.82
CA MET A 16 -3.23 4.41 7.01
C MET A 16 -1.71 4.29 6.75
N ALA A 17 -1.22 4.90 5.67
CA ALA A 17 0.21 4.88 5.31
C ALA A 17 1.07 5.65 6.33
N GLU A 18 0.61 6.82 6.79
CA GLU A 18 1.29 7.61 7.81
C GLU A 18 1.36 6.85 9.15
N ALA A 19 0.28 6.19 9.57
CA ALA A 19 0.27 5.37 10.78
C ALA A 19 1.29 4.22 10.71
N ALA A 20 1.37 3.53 9.58
CA ALA A 20 2.35 2.47 9.36
C ALA A 20 3.80 3.01 9.35
N PHE A 21 4.01 4.18 8.74
CA PHE A 21 5.31 4.83 8.67
C PHE A 21 5.83 5.26 10.05
N GLU A 22 5.00 5.91 10.86
CA GLU A 22 5.36 6.32 12.21
C GLU A 22 5.80 5.13 13.07
N ALA A 23 5.07 4.02 12.96
CA ALA A 23 5.38 2.81 13.72
C ALA A 23 6.64 2.06 13.23
N ALA A 24 7.11 2.34 12.03
CA ALA A 24 8.35 1.77 11.49
C ALA A 24 9.63 2.41 12.08
N GLN A 25 9.51 3.46 12.89
CA GLN A 25 10.60 4.03 13.70
C GLN A 25 11.90 4.31 12.93
N GLY A 26 11.80 4.96 11.78
CA GLY A 26 12.95 5.31 10.95
C GLY A 26 13.48 4.19 10.04
N LEU A 27 12.86 3.02 10.05
CA LEU A 27 13.22 1.88 9.20
C LEU A 27 12.44 1.84 7.87
N ALA A 28 11.66 2.89 7.58
CA ALA A 28 10.88 3.01 6.37
C ALA A 28 11.10 4.36 5.68
N GLN A 29 10.78 4.40 4.40
CA GLN A 29 10.51 5.61 3.64
C GLN A 29 9.04 5.62 3.24
N ILE A 30 8.46 6.80 3.14
CA ILE A 30 7.07 6.98 2.69
C ILE A 30 7.04 8.01 1.56
N MET A 31 6.28 7.72 0.50
CA MET A 31 6.11 8.66 -0.61
C MET A 31 4.80 8.44 -1.36
N PRO A 32 4.25 9.50 -1.97
CA PRO A 32 3.12 9.37 -2.87
C PRO A 32 3.46 8.54 -4.11
N ALA A 33 2.50 7.79 -4.63
CA ALA A 33 2.67 6.99 -5.85
C ALA A 33 3.13 7.83 -7.06
N ALA A 34 2.68 9.07 -7.14
CA ALA A 34 3.07 9.99 -8.23
C ALA A 34 4.56 10.37 -8.21
N GLU A 35 5.19 10.32 -7.05
CA GLU A 35 6.62 10.68 -6.87
C GLU A 35 7.54 9.46 -6.86
N ALA A 36 6.99 8.27 -6.70
CA ALA A 36 7.78 7.05 -6.68
C ALA A 36 8.30 6.70 -8.09
N LEU A 37 9.59 6.46 -8.18
CA LEU A 37 10.33 6.15 -9.40
C LEU A 37 10.93 4.74 -9.31
N PRO A 38 11.32 4.14 -10.45
CA PRO A 38 11.92 2.80 -10.43
C PRO A 38 13.13 2.67 -9.49
N GLU A 39 13.96 3.70 -9.37
CA GLU A 39 15.12 3.69 -8.46
C GLU A 39 14.72 3.58 -6.99
N HIS A 40 13.61 4.21 -6.56
CA HIS A 40 13.12 4.10 -5.19
C HIS A 40 12.68 2.67 -4.87
N LEU A 41 11.90 2.06 -5.79
CA LEU A 41 11.48 0.67 -5.63
C LEU A 41 12.68 -0.29 -5.68
N ARG A 42 13.64 -0.05 -6.55
CA ARG A 42 14.84 -0.89 -6.67
C ARG A 42 15.70 -0.86 -5.40
N ALA A 43 15.81 0.30 -4.75
CA ALA A 43 16.60 0.48 -3.53
C ALA A 43 15.94 -0.14 -2.29
N ALA A 44 14.62 -0.26 -2.27
CA ALA A 44 13.87 -0.82 -1.14
C ALA A 44 14.06 -2.34 -1.02
N GLN A 45 13.92 -2.86 0.18
CA GLN A 45 13.99 -4.30 0.47
C GLN A 45 12.62 -4.95 0.66
N GLY A 46 11.56 -4.16 0.73
CA GLY A 46 10.18 -4.60 0.81
C GLY A 46 9.22 -3.43 0.67
N TYR A 47 7.95 -3.73 0.47
CA TYR A 47 6.95 -2.75 0.05
C TYR A 47 5.68 -2.83 0.87
N LEU A 48 5.09 -1.67 1.15
CA LEU A 48 3.74 -1.53 1.66
C LEU A 48 2.98 -0.60 0.73
N PHE A 49 2.00 -1.12 0.01
CA PHE A 49 1.19 -0.34 -0.93
C PHE A 49 -0.14 0.05 -0.28
N ALA A 50 -0.45 1.35 -0.29
CA ALA A 50 -1.66 1.89 0.31
C ALA A 50 -2.45 2.72 -0.71
N CYS A 51 -3.65 2.29 -1.06
CA CYS A 51 -4.48 3.02 -2.01
C CYS A 51 -5.97 2.79 -1.78
N PRO A 52 -6.84 3.69 -2.27
CA PRO A 52 -8.27 3.43 -2.26
C PRO A 52 -8.66 2.47 -3.39
N GLU A 53 -9.76 1.76 -3.18
CA GLU A 53 -10.52 1.15 -4.25
C GLU A 53 -11.43 2.19 -4.88
N ASN A 54 -11.26 2.41 -6.17
CA ASN A 54 -12.12 3.28 -6.99
C ASN A 54 -12.73 2.44 -8.11
N LEU A 55 -14.06 2.42 -8.20
CA LEU A 55 -14.76 1.69 -9.27
C LEU A 55 -14.33 0.21 -9.39
N GLY A 56 -14.16 -0.46 -8.26
CA GLY A 56 -13.78 -1.88 -8.19
C GLY A 56 -12.33 -2.19 -8.53
N SER A 57 -11.45 -1.18 -8.57
CA SER A 57 -10.05 -1.32 -8.96
C SER A 57 -9.17 -0.41 -8.09
N MET A 58 -7.86 -0.59 -8.13
CA MET A 58 -6.97 0.37 -7.47
C MET A 58 -7.11 1.75 -8.10
N SER A 59 -6.81 2.79 -7.35
CA SER A 59 -6.86 4.16 -7.85
C SER A 59 -5.92 4.38 -9.03
N GLY A 60 -6.30 5.28 -9.95
CA GLY A 60 -5.54 5.61 -11.16
C GLY A 60 -4.07 5.94 -10.89
N PRO A 61 -3.73 6.84 -9.93
CA PRO A 61 -2.34 7.15 -9.61
C PRO A 61 -1.52 5.97 -9.09
N MET A 62 -2.13 5.02 -8.36
CA MET A 62 -1.44 3.78 -7.97
C MET A 62 -1.22 2.87 -9.17
N LYS A 63 -2.20 2.76 -10.08
CA LYS A 63 -2.02 2.01 -11.32
C LYS A 63 -0.95 2.62 -12.22
N ASP A 64 -0.90 3.96 -12.32
CA ASP A 64 0.13 4.68 -13.06
C ASP A 64 1.55 4.39 -12.54
N LEU A 65 1.72 4.30 -11.22
CA LEU A 65 2.99 3.87 -10.63
C LEU A 65 3.43 2.50 -11.21
N PHE A 66 2.52 1.54 -11.24
CA PHE A 66 2.84 0.22 -11.78
C PHE A 66 3.12 0.29 -13.28
N ASP A 67 2.36 1.05 -14.06
CA ASP A 67 2.61 1.20 -15.51
C ASP A 67 3.99 1.81 -15.78
N ARG A 68 4.41 2.80 -15.01
CA ARG A 68 5.73 3.44 -15.15
C ARG A 68 6.88 2.55 -14.70
N CYS A 69 6.68 1.76 -13.66
CA CYS A 69 7.76 1.04 -12.99
C CYS A 69 7.87 -0.44 -13.41
N TYR A 70 6.83 -1.02 -14.02
CA TYR A 70 6.75 -2.47 -14.21
C TYR A 70 7.92 -3.03 -15.04
N TYR A 71 8.08 -2.55 -16.27
CA TYR A 71 9.12 -3.06 -17.16
C TYR A 71 10.53 -2.67 -16.74
N PRO A 72 10.82 -1.45 -16.26
CA PRO A 72 12.15 -1.13 -15.74
C PRO A 72 12.61 -2.02 -14.58
N LEU A 73 11.67 -2.60 -13.83
CA LEU A 73 11.96 -3.40 -12.63
C LEU A 73 11.75 -4.90 -12.83
N LEU A 74 11.30 -5.33 -13.99
CA LEU A 74 11.08 -6.75 -14.28
C LEU A 74 12.40 -7.53 -14.12
N GLY A 75 12.36 -8.60 -13.34
CA GLY A 75 13.55 -9.41 -13.04
C GLY A 75 14.54 -8.78 -12.04
N LYS A 76 14.09 -7.79 -11.24
CA LYS A 76 15.00 -7.07 -10.31
C LYS A 76 14.49 -7.04 -8.86
N LEU A 77 13.29 -7.52 -8.60
CA LEU A 77 12.63 -7.40 -7.30
C LEU A 77 12.21 -8.74 -6.69
N GLU A 78 12.58 -9.85 -7.33
CA GLU A 78 12.10 -11.18 -6.96
C GLU A 78 12.33 -11.50 -5.48
N GLY A 79 11.33 -12.11 -4.87
CA GLY A 79 11.35 -12.59 -3.49
C GLY A 79 11.17 -11.51 -2.43
N ARG A 80 11.19 -10.22 -2.80
CA ARG A 80 11.02 -9.15 -1.81
C ARG A 80 9.61 -9.20 -1.20
N PRO A 81 9.51 -8.97 0.13
CA PRO A 81 8.22 -8.99 0.81
C PRO A 81 7.35 -7.80 0.44
N TYR A 82 6.04 -8.02 0.37
CA TYR A 82 5.07 -6.93 0.30
C TYR A 82 3.84 -7.19 1.15
N ALA A 83 3.15 -6.11 1.50
CA ALA A 83 1.83 -6.10 2.09
C ALA A 83 1.00 -4.94 1.53
N THR A 84 -0.28 -4.92 1.82
CA THR A 84 -1.24 -3.97 1.25
C THR A 84 -2.18 -3.38 2.28
N MET A 85 -2.57 -2.14 2.06
CA MET A 85 -3.62 -1.44 2.80
C MET A 85 -4.58 -0.81 1.80
N ILE A 86 -5.83 -1.25 1.79
CA ILE A 86 -6.86 -0.77 0.86
C ILE A 86 -7.94 -0.03 1.64
N ALA A 87 -8.24 1.19 1.24
CA ALA A 87 -9.41 1.92 1.74
C ALA A 87 -10.56 1.77 0.73
N ALA A 88 -11.71 1.33 1.19
CA ALA A 88 -12.86 1.08 0.32
C ALA A 88 -14.15 1.65 0.90
N GLY A 89 -15.08 2.03 0.04
CA GLY A 89 -16.41 2.45 0.44
C GLY A 89 -17.31 1.26 0.79
N SER A 90 -17.13 0.11 0.15
CA SER A 90 -17.99 -1.05 0.37
C SER A 90 -17.27 -2.40 0.27
N ASP A 91 -16.27 -2.56 -0.58
CA ASP A 91 -15.63 -3.86 -0.82
C ASP A 91 -14.11 -3.80 -0.60
N GLY A 92 -13.31 -3.44 -1.58
CA GLY A 92 -11.84 -3.39 -1.53
C GLY A 92 -11.15 -4.60 -2.17
N HIS A 93 -11.85 -5.70 -2.37
CA HIS A 93 -11.25 -6.93 -2.91
C HIS A 93 -10.85 -6.81 -4.39
N GLY A 94 -11.54 -5.98 -5.17
CA GLY A 94 -11.17 -5.73 -6.57
C GLY A 94 -9.82 -5.05 -6.71
N ALA A 95 -9.58 -4.00 -5.93
CA ALA A 95 -8.27 -3.32 -5.87
C ALA A 95 -7.17 -4.24 -5.37
N GLN A 96 -7.46 -5.02 -4.32
CA GLN A 96 -6.52 -5.98 -3.76
C GLN A 96 -6.10 -7.05 -4.79
N ALA A 97 -7.07 -7.67 -5.45
CA ALA A 97 -6.80 -8.70 -6.44
C ALA A 97 -6.00 -8.17 -7.63
N GLN A 98 -6.30 -6.96 -8.08
CA GLN A 98 -5.57 -6.30 -9.18
C GLN A 98 -4.12 -6.01 -8.77
N LEU A 99 -3.89 -5.49 -7.57
CA LEU A 99 -2.55 -5.21 -7.06
C LEU A 99 -1.74 -6.52 -6.96
N ASP A 100 -2.29 -7.54 -6.30
CA ASP A 100 -1.64 -8.85 -6.17
C ASP A 100 -1.25 -9.43 -7.52
N ARG A 101 -2.13 -9.35 -8.51
CA ARG A 101 -1.85 -9.84 -9.85
C ARG A 101 -0.66 -9.13 -10.50
N ILE A 102 -0.55 -7.82 -10.35
CA ILE A 102 0.54 -7.04 -10.95
C ILE A 102 1.87 -7.36 -10.27
N VAL A 103 1.92 -7.34 -8.94
CA VAL A 103 3.17 -7.57 -8.19
C VAL A 103 3.64 -9.04 -8.26
N THR A 104 2.75 -9.97 -8.58
CA THR A 104 3.12 -11.35 -8.93
C THR A 104 4.03 -11.38 -10.16
N GLY A 105 3.84 -10.49 -11.11
CA GLY A 105 4.75 -10.34 -12.26
C GLY A 105 6.16 -9.91 -11.86
N TRP A 106 6.32 -9.13 -10.79
CA TRP A 106 7.61 -8.84 -10.16
C TRP A 106 8.13 -9.96 -9.25
N ARG A 107 7.34 -11.03 -9.07
CA ARG A 107 7.62 -12.14 -8.14
C ARG A 107 7.83 -11.67 -6.70
N LEU A 108 7.08 -10.64 -6.28
CA LEU A 108 7.04 -10.26 -4.88
C LEU A 108 6.32 -11.33 -4.05
N ARG A 109 6.66 -11.40 -2.78
CA ARG A 109 6.07 -12.36 -1.84
C ARG A 109 5.19 -11.64 -0.82
N ARG A 110 3.88 -11.94 -0.82
CA ARG A 110 2.97 -11.39 0.19
C ARG A 110 3.28 -12.02 1.55
N VAL A 111 3.48 -11.20 2.55
CA VAL A 111 3.91 -11.65 3.89
C VAL A 111 2.90 -11.31 5.01
N ALA A 112 1.80 -10.67 4.67
CA ALA A 112 0.71 -10.38 5.59
C ALA A 112 -0.65 -10.47 4.90
N GLU A 113 -1.71 -10.68 5.66
CA GLU A 113 -3.08 -10.56 5.15
C GLU A 113 -3.36 -9.10 4.76
N PRO A 114 -4.13 -8.87 3.68
CA PRO A 114 -4.50 -7.52 3.28
C PRO A 114 -5.28 -6.80 4.38
N LEU A 115 -4.91 -5.55 4.66
CA LEU A 115 -5.75 -4.68 5.48
C LEU A 115 -6.71 -3.92 4.59
N ILE A 116 -8.00 -4.24 4.69
CA ILE A 116 -9.08 -3.56 3.96
C ILE A 116 -9.92 -2.77 4.95
N ALA A 117 -9.84 -1.43 4.85
CA ALA A 117 -10.67 -0.53 5.62
C ALA A 117 -11.95 -0.23 4.86
N ASN A 118 -13.05 -0.89 5.23
CA ASN A 118 -14.36 -0.58 4.69
C ASN A 118 -14.95 0.62 5.46
N LEU A 119 -15.11 1.75 4.78
CA LEU A 119 -15.56 3.02 5.36
C LEU A 119 -17.04 3.28 5.16
N ALA A 120 -17.78 2.31 4.64
CA ALA A 120 -19.24 2.34 4.47
C ALA A 120 -19.75 3.58 3.72
N ALA A 121 -19.02 4.04 2.70
CA ALA A 121 -19.37 5.19 1.88
C ALA A 121 -20.03 4.71 0.57
N GLN A 122 -21.33 4.97 0.41
CA GLN A 122 -22.12 4.45 -0.71
C GLN A 122 -22.79 5.52 -1.56
N THR A 123 -23.00 6.72 -1.03
CA THR A 123 -23.52 7.85 -1.81
C THR A 123 -22.38 8.69 -2.37
N PRO A 124 -22.59 9.45 -3.47
CA PRO A 124 -21.57 10.35 -4.00
C PRO A 124 -21.01 11.31 -2.95
N GLU A 125 -21.85 11.85 -2.06
CA GLU A 125 -21.43 12.75 -0.99
C GLU A 125 -20.51 12.04 0.01
N GLU A 126 -20.86 10.84 0.43
CA GLU A 126 -20.04 10.04 1.34
C GLU A 126 -18.71 9.64 0.69
N ILE A 127 -18.75 9.24 -0.58
CA ILE A 127 -17.55 8.81 -1.34
C ILE A 127 -16.56 9.97 -1.50
N LEU A 128 -17.05 11.19 -1.76
CA LEU A 128 -16.21 12.36 -2.01
C LEU A 128 -15.82 13.11 -0.73
N ARG A 129 -16.45 12.82 0.40
CA ARG A 129 -16.14 13.45 1.68
C ARG A 129 -14.79 13.01 2.21
N ALA A 130 -14.09 13.92 2.91
CA ALA A 130 -12.91 13.57 3.69
C ALA A 130 -13.22 12.42 4.66
N LYS A 131 -12.32 11.43 4.72
CA LYS A 131 -12.51 10.22 5.53
C LYS A 131 -11.77 10.31 6.86
N GLN A 132 -12.39 9.71 7.86
CA GLN A 132 -11.71 9.37 9.11
C GLN A 132 -11.61 7.86 9.21
N VAL A 133 -10.41 7.36 9.39
CA VAL A 133 -10.16 5.94 9.57
C VAL A 133 -10.35 5.59 11.04
N PRO A 134 -11.13 4.56 11.40
CA PRO A 134 -11.30 4.14 12.79
C PRO A 134 -9.96 3.84 13.46
N GLU A 135 -9.80 4.20 14.72
CA GLU A 135 -8.55 4.00 15.48
C GLU A 135 -8.09 2.55 15.51
N GLN A 136 -9.02 1.59 15.58
CA GLN A 136 -8.68 0.17 15.53
C GLN A 136 -8.01 -0.22 14.21
N MET A 137 -8.44 0.37 13.09
CA MET A 137 -7.81 0.15 11.79
C MET A 137 -6.43 0.83 11.72
N LEU A 138 -6.30 2.04 12.24
CA LEU A 138 -5.01 2.72 12.32
C LEU A 138 -4.01 1.94 13.20
N LYS A 139 -4.49 1.33 14.29
CA LYS A 139 -3.68 0.44 15.10
C LYS A 139 -3.18 -0.75 14.27
N SER A 140 -4.05 -1.40 13.50
CA SER A 140 -3.64 -2.49 12.61
C SER A 140 -2.60 -2.04 11.56
N CYS A 141 -2.74 -0.81 11.04
CA CYS A 141 -1.75 -0.24 10.13
C CYS A 141 -0.39 -0.02 10.82
N ARG A 142 -0.38 0.49 12.04
CA ARG A 142 0.85 0.64 12.84
C ARG A 142 1.52 -0.72 13.09
N ASP A 143 0.74 -1.71 13.52
CA ASP A 143 1.24 -3.06 13.77
C ASP A 143 1.84 -3.66 12.50
N LEU A 144 1.19 -3.50 11.35
CA LEU A 144 1.70 -3.97 10.06
C LEU A 144 3.00 -3.24 9.66
N GLY A 145 3.04 -1.92 9.77
CA GLY A 145 4.22 -1.12 9.44
C GLY A 145 5.43 -1.50 10.27
N ALA A 146 5.24 -1.64 11.59
CA ALA A 146 6.28 -2.08 12.51
C ALA A 146 6.77 -3.51 12.19
N ALA A 147 5.85 -4.46 12.00
CA ALA A 147 6.18 -5.85 11.69
C ALA A 147 6.95 -5.98 10.37
N MET A 148 6.51 -5.27 9.32
CA MET A 148 7.18 -5.26 8.02
C MET A 148 8.60 -4.69 8.12
N ALA A 149 8.75 -3.55 8.77
CA ALA A 149 10.05 -2.90 8.92
C ALA A 149 11.04 -3.76 9.72
N GLN A 150 10.61 -4.30 10.84
CA GLN A 150 11.43 -5.18 11.68
C GLN A 150 11.75 -6.51 10.98
N GLY A 151 10.77 -7.13 10.33
CA GLY A 151 10.97 -8.39 9.63
C GLY A 151 11.99 -8.29 8.50
N ILE A 152 12.00 -7.16 7.76
CA ILE A 152 13.00 -6.87 6.73
C ILE A 152 14.40 -6.76 7.34
N ILE A 153 14.56 -6.03 8.45
CA ILE A 153 15.87 -5.83 9.09
C ILE A 153 16.40 -7.15 9.68
N GLN A 154 15.52 -7.96 10.24
CA GLN A 154 15.88 -9.24 10.84
C GLN A 154 16.02 -10.38 9.80
N GLY A 155 15.72 -10.14 8.54
CA GLY A 155 15.80 -11.17 7.50
C GLY A 155 14.79 -12.31 7.67
N ILE A 156 13.60 -11.99 8.20
CA ILE A 156 12.52 -12.98 8.43
C ILE A 156 11.81 -13.32 7.11
N PHE A 157 11.81 -12.39 6.18
CA PHE A 157 11.09 -12.52 4.89
C PHE A 157 12.00 -12.97 3.76
#